data_011a4ffd5018864f83076f537776cffb
#
_entry.id   011a4ffd5018864f83076f537776cffb
#
_cell.length_a   1.000
_cell.length_b   1.000
_cell.length_c   1.000
_cell.angle_alpha   90.00
_cell.angle_beta   90.00
_cell.angle_gamma   90.00
#
_symmetry.space_group_name_H-M   'P 1'
#
loop_
_entity.id
_entity.type
_entity.pdbx_description
1 polymer ?
#
loop_
_entity_poly.entity_id
_entity_poly.type
_entity_poly.pdbx_seq_one_letter_code
_entity_poly.pdbx_strand_id
1 'polypeptide(L)'
;YKKLSGMTGTASTEAPEFSEIYKLDVVEIPTNKPLARIDHPDVIFQTERGKYHNVIEKIKECHEKGQPVLAGTISIEKSELLSKMLKKEHIPHNVLNAKNHEREAEIIAQAGKFGAVTIATNMAGRGTDIMLGGNAEYLAKSEMKRMQYSDELIAEATGFAETDNEEIIEARKTFQELEAKYKTEIQEEADKVRAVGGLFILGTERHDSRRIDNQLRGRSGRQGDPGESQFFLSLEDD
;
A
#
# COMPACT_ATOMS: atom_id res chain seq x y z
N TYR A 1 12.31 -13.31 -28.13
CA TYR A 1 12.64 -14.11 -26.95
C TYR A 1 12.29 -15.59 -27.21
N LYS A 2 13.08 -16.51 -26.67
CA LYS A 2 12.78 -17.96 -26.77
C LYS A 2 11.72 -18.39 -25.76
N LYS A 3 11.64 -17.71 -24.61
CA LYS A 3 10.63 -17.88 -23.55
C LYS A 3 10.25 -16.53 -22.99
N LEU A 4 8.98 -16.34 -22.71
CA LEU A 4 8.42 -15.16 -22.07
C LEU A 4 7.49 -15.64 -20.95
N SER A 5 7.66 -15.12 -19.75
CA SER A 5 6.79 -15.38 -18.62
C SER A 5 6.79 -14.19 -17.65
N GLY A 6 5.76 -14.09 -16.83
CA GLY A 6 5.64 -13.04 -15.84
C GLY A 6 4.73 -13.50 -14.70
N MET A 7 4.74 -12.75 -13.59
CA MET A 7 3.82 -12.95 -12.48
C MET A 7 3.16 -11.64 -12.07
N THR A 8 1.85 -11.69 -11.84
CA THR A 8 1.08 -10.55 -11.32
C THR A 8 -0.16 -11.07 -10.61
N GLY A 9 -0.66 -10.34 -9.64
CA GLY A 9 -1.92 -10.64 -8.96
C GLY A 9 -3.18 -10.26 -9.76
N THR A 10 -3.06 -9.73 -10.99
CA THR A 10 -4.18 -9.18 -11.77
C THR A 10 -4.18 -9.63 -13.24
N ALA A 11 -3.54 -10.76 -13.57
CA ALA A 11 -3.48 -11.23 -14.94
C ALA A 11 -4.82 -11.76 -15.49
N SER A 12 -5.68 -12.32 -14.62
CA SER A 12 -6.92 -12.98 -15.04
C SER A 12 -7.86 -12.05 -15.79
N THR A 13 -7.89 -10.75 -15.49
CA THR A 13 -8.72 -9.76 -16.18
C THR A 13 -8.27 -9.52 -17.63
N GLU A 14 -7.01 -9.78 -17.93
CA GLU A 14 -6.38 -9.56 -19.23
C GLU A 14 -5.99 -10.88 -19.91
N ALA A 15 -6.50 -12.03 -19.44
CA ALA A 15 -6.19 -13.34 -19.99
C ALA A 15 -6.46 -13.46 -21.51
N PRO A 16 -7.56 -12.91 -22.07
CA PRO A 16 -7.79 -12.91 -23.51
C PRO A 16 -6.69 -12.19 -24.29
N GLU A 17 -6.22 -11.02 -23.81
CA GLU A 17 -5.15 -10.25 -24.43
C GLU A 17 -3.83 -11.03 -24.42
N PHE A 18 -3.48 -11.66 -23.29
CA PHE A 18 -2.27 -12.49 -23.19
C PHE A 18 -2.31 -13.66 -24.17
N SER A 19 -3.45 -14.31 -24.31
CA SER A 19 -3.63 -15.42 -25.26
C SER A 19 -3.58 -14.94 -26.70
N GLU A 20 -4.29 -13.86 -27.05
CA GLU A 20 -4.42 -13.38 -28.42
C GLU A 20 -3.11 -12.80 -28.96
N ILE A 21 -2.46 -11.91 -28.19
CA ILE A 21 -1.28 -11.17 -28.64
C ILE A 21 0.00 -11.97 -28.43
N TYR A 22 0.19 -12.54 -27.25
CA TYR A 22 1.47 -13.13 -26.84
C TYR A 22 1.47 -14.67 -26.87
N LYS A 23 0.30 -15.29 -27.14
CA LYS A 23 0.11 -16.75 -27.07
C LYS A 23 0.53 -17.34 -25.72
N LEU A 24 0.23 -16.61 -24.64
CA LEU A 24 0.51 -17.01 -23.27
C LEU A 24 -0.77 -17.43 -22.56
N ASP A 25 -0.70 -18.52 -21.81
CA ASP A 25 -1.76 -18.94 -20.90
C ASP A 25 -1.61 -18.26 -19.54
N VAL A 26 -2.74 -17.90 -18.94
CA VAL A 26 -2.78 -17.39 -17.57
C VAL A 26 -3.14 -18.53 -16.64
N VAL A 27 -2.24 -18.83 -15.70
CA VAL A 27 -2.41 -19.87 -14.69
C VAL A 27 -2.63 -19.21 -13.32
N GLU A 28 -3.77 -19.47 -12.72
CA GLU A 28 -4.09 -18.98 -11.37
C GLU A 28 -3.47 -19.90 -10.32
N ILE A 29 -2.64 -19.32 -9.46
CA ILE A 29 -2.05 -20.01 -8.30
C ILE A 29 -2.84 -19.60 -7.06
N PRO A 30 -3.46 -20.54 -6.32
CA PRO A 30 -4.21 -20.21 -5.12
C PRO A 30 -3.34 -19.49 -4.08
N THR A 31 -3.95 -18.56 -3.34
CA THR A 31 -3.27 -17.85 -2.25
C THR A 31 -2.95 -18.80 -1.10
N ASN A 32 -1.81 -18.59 -0.43
CA ASN A 32 -1.40 -19.39 0.74
C ASN A 32 -2.39 -19.28 1.91
N LYS A 33 -2.98 -18.09 2.09
CA LYS A 33 -4.03 -17.85 3.10
C LYS A 33 -5.29 -17.33 2.41
N PRO A 34 -6.49 -17.65 2.96
CA PRO A 34 -7.74 -17.12 2.43
C PRO A 34 -7.75 -15.59 2.44
N LEU A 35 -8.40 -15.00 1.44
CA LEU A 35 -8.60 -13.56 1.40
C LEU A 35 -9.63 -13.16 2.47
N ALA A 36 -9.19 -12.37 3.44
CA ALA A 36 -10.03 -11.85 4.53
C ALA A 36 -10.56 -10.44 4.27
N ARG A 37 -10.13 -9.78 3.17
CA ARG A 37 -10.59 -8.44 2.80
C ARG A 37 -12.07 -8.47 2.40
N ILE A 38 -12.81 -7.45 2.86
CA ILE A 38 -14.20 -7.21 2.50
C ILE A 38 -14.24 -6.12 1.42
N ASP A 39 -14.73 -6.46 0.24
CA ASP A 39 -14.92 -5.50 -0.85
C ASP A 39 -16.40 -5.04 -0.82
N HIS A 40 -16.60 -3.79 -0.31
CA HIS A 40 -17.94 -3.20 -0.23
C HIS A 40 -18.45 -2.78 -1.62
N PRO A 41 -19.78 -2.74 -1.81
CA PRO A 41 -20.38 -2.18 -3.03
C PRO A 41 -19.99 -0.71 -3.22
N ASP A 42 -19.94 -0.30 -4.49
CA ASP A 42 -19.70 1.10 -4.84
C ASP A 42 -20.83 1.98 -4.31
N VAL A 43 -20.48 3.20 -3.91
CA VAL A 43 -21.45 4.25 -3.54
C VAL A 43 -21.45 5.30 -4.65
N ILE A 44 -22.63 5.59 -5.20
CA ILE A 44 -22.78 6.50 -6.34
C ILE A 44 -23.49 7.78 -5.89
N PHE A 45 -22.89 8.91 -6.19
CA PHE A 45 -23.39 10.25 -5.88
C PHE A 45 -23.79 10.98 -7.16
N GLN A 46 -24.76 11.91 -7.06
CA GLN A 46 -25.15 12.73 -8.20
C GLN A 46 -24.05 13.70 -8.63
N THR A 47 -23.33 14.25 -7.66
CA THR A 47 -22.32 15.29 -7.90
C THR A 47 -20.96 14.93 -7.32
N GLU A 48 -19.91 15.41 -7.96
CA GLU A 48 -18.55 15.28 -7.46
C GLU A 48 -18.36 15.92 -6.08
N ARG A 49 -19.03 17.06 -5.83
CA ARG A 49 -19.01 17.71 -4.52
C ARG A 49 -19.62 16.81 -3.43
N GLY A 50 -20.75 16.18 -3.72
CA GLY A 50 -21.40 15.23 -2.80
C GLY A 50 -20.51 14.01 -2.53
N LYS A 51 -19.87 13.47 -3.57
CA LYS A 51 -18.90 12.40 -3.46
C LYS A 51 -17.76 12.77 -2.50
N TYR A 52 -17.06 13.88 -2.75
CA TYR A 52 -15.93 14.29 -1.90
C TYR A 52 -16.31 14.60 -0.46
N HIS A 53 -17.49 15.15 -0.22
CA HIS A 53 -18.00 15.32 1.15
C HIS A 53 -18.06 13.97 1.87
N ASN A 54 -18.66 12.97 1.25
CA ASN A 54 -18.78 11.63 1.84
C ASN A 54 -17.43 10.88 1.92
N VAL A 55 -16.52 11.10 0.98
CA VAL A 55 -15.14 10.59 1.06
C VAL A 55 -14.45 11.11 2.32
N ILE A 56 -14.57 12.39 2.61
CA ILE A 56 -13.97 13.01 3.80
C ILE A 56 -14.60 12.46 5.08
N GLU A 57 -15.92 12.38 5.15
CA GLU A 57 -16.62 11.81 6.30
C GLU A 57 -16.19 10.36 6.54
N LYS A 58 -16.03 9.56 5.48
CA LYS A 58 -15.52 8.18 5.60
C LYS A 58 -14.08 8.12 6.09
N ILE A 59 -13.21 8.97 5.57
CA ILE A 59 -11.82 9.06 6.05
C ILE A 59 -11.77 9.46 7.52
N LYS A 60 -12.59 10.42 7.93
CA LYS A 60 -12.70 10.87 9.31
C LYS A 60 -13.18 9.75 10.25
N GLU A 61 -14.25 9.04 9.87
CA GLU A 61 -14.75 7.88 10.60
C GLU A 61 -13.64 6.83 10.82
N CYS A 62 -12.92 6.46 9.75
CA CYS A 62 -11.83 5.50 9.84
C CYS A 62 -10.68 6.00 10.73
N HIS A 63 -10.28 7.27 10.57
CA HIS A 63 -9.21 7.87 11.35
C HIS A 63 -9.54 7.91 12.85
N GLU A 64 -10.78 8.32 13.22
CA GLU A 64 -11.25 8.34 14.61
C GLU A 64 -11.33 6.93 15.23
N LYS A 65 -11.69 5.94 14.44
CA LYS A 65 -11.71 4.53 14.81
C LYS A 65 -10.29 3.92 14.93
N GLY A 66 -9.29 4.58 14.36
CA GLY A 66 -7.91 4.11 14.27
C GLY A 66 -7.62 3.20 13.06
N GLN A 67 -8.57 3.06 12.14
CA GLN A 67 -8.40 2.29 10.92
C GLN A 67 -7.58 3.08 9.90
N PRO A 68 -6.43 2.58 9.42
CA PRO A 68 -5.66 3.26 8.40
C PRO A 68 -6.41 3.29 7.06
N VAL A 69 -6.30 4.40 6.34
CA VAL A 69 -6.94 4.61 5.04
C VAL A 69 -5.91 4.90 3.97
N LEU A 70 -6.00 4.20 2.85
CA LEU A 70 -5.34 4.55 1.61
C LEU A 70 -6.38 5.04 0.60
N ALA A 71 -6.42 6.34 0.37
CA ALA A 71 -7.30 6.96 -0.61
C ALA A 71 -6.61 6.99 -1.98
N GLY A 72 -7.12 6.21 -2.93
CA GLY A 72 -6.65 6.17 -4.31
C GLY A 72 -7.32 7.24 -5.16
N THR A 73 -6.52 8.02 -5.89
CA THR A 73 -6.98 9.03 -6.86
C THR A 73 -6.42 8.74 -8.25
N ILE A 74 -7.13 9.17 -9.29
CA ILE A 74 -6.72 8.92 -10.67
C ILE A 74 -5.67 9.91 -11.19
N SER A 75 -5.54 11.09 -10.56
CA SER A 75 -4.59 12.11 -10.98
C SER A 75 -3.95 12.86 -9.81
N ILE A 76 -2.87 13.58 -10.11
CA ILE A 76 -2.17 14.44 -9.13
C ILE A 76 -3.11 15.56 -8.67
N GLU A 77 -3.87 16.18 -9.59
CA GLU A 77 -4.80 17.26 -9.31
C GLU A 77 -5.88 16.82 -8.33
N LYS A 78 -6.47 15.62 -8.53
CA LYS A 78 -7.46 15.04 -7.63
C LYS A 78 -6.85 14.74 -6.25
N SER A 79 -5.59 14.28 -6.19
CA SER A 79 -4.88 14.06 -4.92
C SER A 79 -4.62 15.36 -4.16
N GLU A 80 -4.24 16.43 -4.85
CA GLU A 80 -4.04 17.75 -4.26
C GLU A 80 -5.36 18.38 -3.79
N LEU A 81 -6.45 18.19 -4.54
CA LEU A 81 -7.80 18.62 -4.15
C LEU A 81 -8.22 17.94 -2.84
N LEU A 82 -8.16 16.61 -2.78
CA LEU A 82 -8.50 15.84 -1.58
C LEU A 82 -7.62 16.26 -0.39
N SER A 83 -6.32 16.46 -0.60
CA SER A 83 -5.40 16.94 0.43
C SER A 83 -5.80 18.31 0.98
N LYS A 84 -6.19 19.26 0.12
CA LYS A 84 -6.67 20.58 0.55
C LYS A 84 -7.95 20.47 1.39
N MET A 85 -8.84 19.55 1.03
CA MET A 85 -10.09 19.34 1.77
C MET A 85 -9.80 18.70 3.14
N LEU A 86 -8.95 17.67 3.24
CA LEU A 86 -8.56 17.05 4.51
C LEU A 86 -7.82 18.03 5.44
N LYS A 87 -7.02 18.95 4.89
CA LYS A 87 -6.38 20.03 5.67
C LYS A 87 -7.39 20.97 6.30
N LYS A 88 -8.49 21.32 5.61
CA LYS A 88 -9.57 22.15 6.15
C LYS A 88 -10.28 21.47 7.32
N GLU A 89 -10.41 20.14 7.27
CA GLU A 89 -10.99 19.32 8.35
C GLU A 89 -9.98 18.97 9.44
N HIS A 90 -8.74 19.47 9.36
CA HIS A 90 -7.65 19.20 10.30
C HIS A 90 -7.30 17.71 10.44
N ILE A 91 -7.50 16.92 9.39
CA ILE A 91 -7.15 15.49 9.36
C ILE A 91 -5.69 15.35 8.92
N PRO A 92 -4.79 14.83 9.79
CA PRO A 92 -3.39 14.59 9.43
C PRO A 92 -3.31 13.55 8.32
N HIS A 93 -2.54 13.81 7.26
CA HIS A 93 -2.40 12.87 6.16
C HIS A 93 -1.08 13.05 5.42
N ASN A 94 -0.67 12.01 4.71
CA ASN A 94 0.45 12.02 3.78
C ASN A 94 -0.07 11.95 2.33
N VAL A 95 0.66 12.58 1.41
CA VAL A 95 0.36 12.52 -0.03
C VAL A 95 1.50 11.84 -0.76
N LEU A 96 1.16 10.78 -1.47
CA LEU A 96 2.06 9.97 -2.26
C LEU A 96 1.75 10.20 -3.74
N ASN A 97 2.60 10.95 -4.41
CA ASN A 97 2.48 11.24 -5.84
C ASN A 97 3.88 11.35 -6.47
N ALA A 98 3.93 11.40 -7.81
CA ALA A 98 5.17 11.45 -8.57
C ALA A 98 6.13 12.63 -8.22
N LYS A 99 5.65 13.64 -7.49
CA LYS A 99 6.48 14.77 -7.05
C LYS A 99 7.33 14.46 -5.81
N ASN A 100 7.06 13.38 -5.09
CA ASN A 100 7.66 13.07 -3.78
C ASN A 100 8.37 11.70 -3.74
N HIS A 101 9.04 11.30 -4.82
CA HIS A 101 9.68 9.99 -4.93
C HIS A 101 10.66 9.65 -3.80
N GLU A 102 11.44 10.62 -3.33
CA GLU A 102 12.45 10.39 -2.28
C GLU A 102 11.83 9.97 -0.93
N ARG A 103 10.58 10.38 -0.66
CA ARG A 103 9.85 10.04 0.56
C ARG A 103 8.82 8.93 0.38
N GLU A 104 8.74 8.36 -0.80
CA GLU A 104 7.74 7.36 -1.14
C GLU A 104 7.81 6.12 -0.23
N ALA A 105 9.00 5.57 -0.05
CA ALA A 105 9.22 4.41 0.81
C ALA A 105 8.90 4.69 2.28
N GLU A 106 9.23 5.89 2.78
CA GLU A 106 8.88 6.32 4.13
C GLU A 106 7.36 6.40 4.34
N ILE A 107 6.67 7.04 3.39
CA ILE A 107 5.21 7.21 3.46
C ILE A 107 4.51 5.85 3.41
N ILE A 108 4.93 4.95 2.52
CA ILE A 108 4.36 3.60 2.42
C ILE A 108 4.63 2.79 3.69
N ALA A 109 5.82 2.87 4.25
CA ALA A 109 6.17 2.19 5.49
C ALA A 109 5.28 2.62 6.67
N GLN A 110 4.74 3.83 6.64
CA GLN A 110 3.87 4.38 7.68
C GLN A 110 2.37 4.27 7.36
N ALA A 111 2.00 3.91 6.12
CA ALA A 111 0.60 3.90 5.67
C ALA A 111 -0.28 2.88 6.38
N GLY A 112 0.29 1.83 6.96
CA GLY A 112 -0.42 0.79 7.72
C GLY A 112 -0.52 1.06 9.23
N LYS A 113 -0.04 2.20 9.73
CA LYS A 113 -0.11 2.55 11.14
C LYS A 113 -1.52 2.89 11.58
N PHE A 114 -1.79 2.73 12.88
CA PHE A 114 -3.07 3.03 13.50
C PHE A 114 -3.51 4.47 13.19
N GLY A 115 -4.69 4.62 12.57
CA GLY A 115 -5.27 5.90 12.21
C GLY A 115 -4.54 6.67 11.10
N ALA A 116 -3.58 6.08 10.40
CA ALA A 116 -2.87 6.74 9.31
C ALA A 116 -3.80 7.04 8.13
N VAL A 117 -3.65 8.21 7.53
CA VAL A 117 -4.36 8.59 6.30
C VAL A 117 -3.34 8.90 5.20
N THR A 118 -3.42 8.18 4.11
CA THR A 118 -2.51 8.34 2.96
C THR A 118 -3.33 8.53 1.69
N ILE A 119 -3.04 9.58 0.94
CA ILE A 119 -3.57 9.79 -0.41
C ILE A 119 -2.50 9.31 -1.39
N ALA A 120 -2.86 8.44 -2.32
CA ALA A 120 -1.94 7.96 -3.34
C ALA A 120 -2.55 8.10 -4.74
N THR A 121 -1.77 8.64 -5.69
CA THR A 121 -2.11 8.46 -7.10
C THR A 121 -1.87 7.00 -7.48
N ASN A 122 -2.63 6.50 -8.44
CA ASN A 122 -2.72 5.11 -8.85
C ASN A 122 -1.39 4.33 -8.88
N MET A 123 -0.33 4.93 -9.42
CA MET A 123 0.96 4.23 -9.61
C MET A 123 1.95 4.44 -8.47
N ALA A 124 1.68 5.35 -7.54
CA ALA A 124 2.58 5.66 -6.46
C ALA A 124 2.64 4.53 -5.41
N GLY A 125 3.83 4.22 -4.91
CA GLY A 125 4.07 3.15 -3.93
C GLY A 125 3.92 1.73 -4.47
N ARG A 126 3.92 1.53 -5.78
CA ARG A 126 3.84 0.20 -6.38
C ARG A 126 5.13 -0.58 -6.12
N GLY A 127 4.99 -1.87 -5.79
CA GLY A 127 6.13 -2.75 -5.49
C GLY A 127 6.54 -2.78 -4.02
N THR A 128 5.92 -1.94 -3.17
CA THR A 128 6.17 -1.95 -1.73
C THR A 128 4.90 -2.37 -0.98
N ASP A 129 5.03 -3.30 -0.05
CA ASP A 129 3.94 -3.74 0.81
C ASP A 129 3.61 -2.71 1.88
N ILE A 130 2.31 -2.55 2.14
CA ILE A 130 1.81 -1.80 3.30
C ILE A 130 1.59 -2.80 4.43
N MET A 131 2.47 -2.75 5.43
CA MET A 131 2.41 -3.63 6.59
C MET A 131 1.56 -2.98 7.67
N LEU A 132 0.63 -3.74 8.26
CA LEU A 132 -0.18 -3.25 9.38
C LEU A 132 0.72 -2.96 10.60
N GLY A 133 0.53 -1.76 11.19
CA GLY A 133 1.36 -1.28 12.29
C GLY A 133 2.68 -0.62 11.88
N GLY A 134 3.12 -0.79 10.63
CA GLY A 134 4.36 -0.24 10.09
C GLY A 134 5.28 -1.31 9.52
N ASN A 135 6.41 -0.91 8.95
CA ASN A 135 7.40 -1.78 8.31
C ASN A 135 8.69 -1.84 9.14
N ALA A 136 8.90 -2.97 9.83
CA ALA A 136 10.06 -3.19 10.70
C ALA A 136 11.39 -3.20 9.91
N GLU A 137 11.41 -3.79 8.72
CA GLU A 137 12.58 -3.82 7.83
C GLU A 137 12.99 -2.40 7.44
N TYR A 138 12.03 -1.57 7.04
CA TYR A 138 12.30 -0.17 6.72
C TYR A 138 12.87 0.59 7.91
N LEU A 139 12.31 0.41 9.11
CA LEU A 139 12.79 1.06 10.32
C LEU A 139 14.20 0.60 10.68
N ALA A 140 14.49 -0.69 10.57
CA ALA A 140 15.83 -1.24 10.80
C ALA A 140 16.86 -0.65 9.82
N LYS A 141 16.55 -0.60 8.52
CA LYS A 141 17.42 0.03 7.50
C LYS A 141 17.65 1.52 7.77
N SER A 142 16.60 2.24 8.16
CA SER A 142 16.70 3.66 8.50
C SER A 142 17.58 3.89 9.72
N GLU A 143 17.50 3.03 10.73
CA GLU A 143 18.35 3.11 11.91
C GLU A 143 19.81 2.78 11.59
N MET A 144 20.06 1.77 10.73
CA MET A 144 21.42 1.49 10.25
C MET A 144 22.03 2.69 9.50
N LYS A 145 21.24 3.41 8.68
CA LYS A 145 21.69 4.66 8.05
C LYS A 145 22.06 5.73 9.10
N ARG A 146 21.28 5.86 10.16
CA ARG A 146 21.60 6.78 11.28
C ARG A 146 22.88 6.36 12.03
N MET A 147 23.16 5.06 12.09
CA MET A 147 24.40 4.49 12.61
C MET A 147 25.57 4.60 11.61
N GLN A 148 25.39 5.29 10.48
CA GLN A 148 26.39 5.55 9.44
C GLN A 148 26.84 4.32 8.63
N TYR A 149 26.04 3.25 8.56
CA TYR A 149 26.26 2.18 7.61
C TYR A 149 26.05 2.70 6.17
N SER A 150 26.90 2.26 5.23
CA SER A 150 26.75 2.61 3.81
C SER A 150 25.50 1.92 3.20
N ASP A 151 24.97 2.50 2.13
CA ASP A 151 23.82 1.90 1.42
C ASP A 151 24.15 0.52 0.85
N GLU A 152 25.39 0.32 0.38
CA GLU A 152 25.87 -0.97 -0.11
C GLU A 152 25.90 -2.02 1.02
N LEU A 153 26.41 -1.65 2.19
CA LEU A 153 26.50 -2.55 3.33
C LEU A 153 25.11 -2.92 3.89
N ILE A 154 24.17 -1.98 3.88
CA ILE A 154 22.78 -2.23 4.25
C ILE A 154 22.12 -3.19 3.25
N ALA A 155 22.38 -3.03 1.94
CA ALA A 155 21.88 -3.94 0.92
C ALA A 155 22.43 -5.36 1.11
N GLU A 156 23.71 -5.52 1.40
CA GLU A 156 24.35 -6.82 1.70
C GLU A 156 23.84 -7.42 3.03
N ALA A 157 23.57 -6.59 4.03
CA ALA A 157 23.02 -7.00 5.31
C ALA A 157 21.62 -7.63 5.17
N THR A 158 20.83 -7.18 4.20
CA THR A 158 19.49 -7.71 3.90
C THR A 158 19.49 -8.82 2.85
N GLY A 159 20.65 -9.10 2.24
CA GLY A 159 20.83 -10.17 1.25
C GLY A 159 20.98 -11.55 1.91
N PHE A 160 20.73 -12.60 1.10
CA PHE A 160 20.84 -14.00 1.52
C PHE A 160 22.08 -14.70 0.96
N ALA A 161 22.94 -13.98 0.23
CA ALA A 161 24.17 -14.57 -0.33
C ALA A 161 25.11 -15.00 0.80
N GLU A 162 25.72 -16.19 0.65
CA GLU A 162 26.77 -16.63 1.55
C GLU A 162 27.98 -15.70 1.45
N THR A 163 28.60 -15.36 2.57
CA THR A 163 29.75 -14.46 2.63
C THR A 163 30.63 -14.79 3.84
N ASP A 164 31.93 -14.69 3.66
CA ASP A 164 32.93 -14.79 4.73
C ASP A 164 33.42 -13.40 5.17
N ASN A 165 32.86 -12.32 4.64
CA ASN A 165 33.22 -10.96 5.00
C ASN A 165 32.67 -10.61 6.39
N GLU A 166 33.55 -10.41 7.35
CA GLU A 166 33.20 -10.12 8.77
C GLU A 166 32.35 -8.87 8.91
N GLU A 167 32.59 -7.85 8.11
CA GLU A 167 31.84 -6.59 8.12
C GLU A 167 30.36 -6.81 7.70
N ILE A 168 30.15 -7.64 6.66
CA ILE A 168 28.79 -8.00 6.21
C ILE A 168 28.09 -8.86 7.26
N ILE A 169 28.80 -9.81 7.88
CA ILE A 169 28.26 -10.68 8.92
C ILE A 169 27.81 -9.85 10.15
N GLU A 170 28.63 -8.88 10.56
CA GLU A 170 28.29 -7.97 11.67
C GLU A 170 27.09 -7.07 11.31
N ALA A 171 27.06 -6.51 10.09
CA ALA A 171 25.94 -5.74 9.59
C ALA A 171 24.63 -6.55 9.55
N ARG A 172 24.67 -7.82 9.14
CA ARG A 172 23.53 -8.74 9.17
C ARG A 172 23.01 -8.96 10.58
N LYS A 173 23.90 -9.18 11.54
CA LYS A 173 23.53 -9.33 12.94
C LYS A 173 22.84 -8.08 13.47
N THR A 174 23.43 -6.93 13.23
CA THR A 174 22.85 -5.62 13.62
C THR A 174 21.47 -5.42 13.00
N PHE A 175 21.33 -5.72 11.70
CA PHE A 175 20.04 -5.62 11.01
C PHE A 175 18.99 -6.54 11.64
N GLN A 176 19.33 -7.80 11.90
CA GLN A 176 18.41 -8.79 12.51
C GLN A 176 17.98 -8.39 13.93
N GLU A 177 18.89 -7.86 14.73
CA GLU A 177 18.59 -7.38 16.08
C GLU A 177 17.64 -6.16 16.04
N LEU A 178 17.89 -5.20 15.14
CA LEU A 178 17.03 -4.03 14.94
C LEU A 178 15.66 -4.44 14.38
N GLU A 179 15.63 -5.31 13.40
CA GLU A 179 14.38 -5.79 12.81
C GLU A 179 13.52 -6.53 13.84
N ALA A 180 14.12 -7.41 14.65
CA ALA A 180 13.44 -8.12 15.71
C ALA A 180 12.87 -7.18 16.78
N LYS A 181 13.64 -6.15 17.17
CA LYS A 181 13.18 -5.08 18.07
C LYS A 181 11.97 -4.37 17.50
N TYR A 182 12.05 -3.89 16.26
CA TYR A 182 10.94 -3.17 15.63
C TYR A 182 9.72 -4.05 15.37
N LYS A 183 9.90 -5.33 15.02
CA LYS A 183 8.79 -6.30 14.91
C LYS A 183 8.01 -6.42 16.23
N THR A 184 8.71 -6.43 17.35
CA THR A 184 8.08 -6.52 18.68
C THR A 184 7.30 -5.24 19.00
N GLU A 185 7.89 -4.06 18.74
CA GLU A 185 7.24 -2.76 18.98
C GLU A 185 6.01 -2.54 18.09
N ILE A 186 6.07 -3.00 16.82
CA ILE A 186 4.98 -2.87 15.85
C ILE A 186 3.84 -3.85 16.13
N GLN A 187 4.12 -5.01 16.73
CA GLN A 187 3.14 -6.08 16.86
C GLN A 187 1.87 -5.64 17.58
N GLU A 188 1.99 -4.89 18.66
CA GLU A 188 0.83 -4.38 19.41
C GLU A 188 0.00 -3.41 18.59
N GLU A 189 0.64 -2.54 17.80
CA GLU A 189 -0.05 -1.62 16.91
C GLU A 189 -0.72 -2.36 15.74
N ALA A 190 -0.05 -3.35 15.17
CA ALA A 190 -0.60 -4.20 14.12
C ALA A 190 -1.87 -4.93 14.59
N ASP A 191 -1.87 -5.44 15.82
CA ASP A 191 -3.03 -6.12 16.39
C ASP A 191 -4.20 -5.15 16.62
N LYS A 192 -3.93 -3.91 17.04
CA LYS A 192 -4.95 -2.85 17.12
C LYS A 192 -5.55 -2.55 15.76
N VAL A 193 -4.72 -2.44 14.72
CA VAL A 193 -5.16 -2.20 13.34
C VAL A 193 -5.98 -3.37 12.80
N ARG A 194 -5.59 -4.61 13.07
CA ARG A 194 -6.39 -5.81 12.72
C ARG A 194 -7.75 -5.79 13.39
N ALA A 195 -7.81 -5.41 14.67
CA ALA A 195 -9.04 -5.35 15.46
C ALA A 195 -10.05 -4.33 14.92
N VAL A 196 -9.60 -3.27 14.25
CA VAL A 196 -10.47 -2.24 13.64
C VAL A 196 -10.77 -2.47 12.16
N GLY A 197 -10.37 -3.63 11.60
CA GLY A 197 -10.69 -4.04 10.23
C GLY A 197 -9.53 -3.98 9.23
N GLY A 198 -8.31 -3.70 9.69
CA GLY A 198 -7.13 -3.61 8.82
C GLY A 198 -7.11 -2.35 7.96
N LEU A 199 -6.36 -2.38 6.85
CA LEU A 199 -6.24 -1.24 5.94
C LEU A 199 -7.53 -1.06 5.11
N PHE A 200 -8.09 0.14 5.12
CA PHE A 200 -9.22 0.55 4.29
C PHE A 200 -8.72 1.18 2.98
N ILE A 201 -9.09 0.60 1.85
CA ILE A 201 -8.85 1.17 0.52
C ILE A 201 -10.07 1.97 0.10
N LEU A 202 -9.90 3.25 -0.14
CA LEU A 202 -10.93 4.14 -0.64
C LEU A 202 -10.59 4.58 -2.06
N GLY A 203 -11.34 4.14 -3.06
CA GLY A 203 -11.22 4.63 -4.43
C GLY A 203 -12.12 5.85 -4.64
N THR A 204 -11.59 6.95 -5.17
CA THR A 204 -12.38 8.17 -5.43
C THR A 204 -13.03 8.19 -6.81
N GLU A 205 -12.58 7.30 -7.70
CA GLU A 205 -13.08 7.13 -9.06
C GLU A 205 -12.69 5.73 -9.57
N ARG A 206 -13.35 5.26 -10.62
CA ARG A 206 -12.92 4.06 -11.35
C ARG A 206 -11.81 4.41 -12.34
N HIS A 207 -10.95 3.45 -12.59
CA HIS A 207 -9.95 3.55 -13.64
C HIS A 207 -10.46 2.94 -14.94
N ASP A 208 -9.86 3.27 -16.08
CA ASP A 208 -10.18 2.72 -17.40
C ASP A 208 -10.10 1.19 -17.47
N SER A 209 -9.26 0.59 -16.63
CA SER A 209 -9.11 -0.85 -16.55
C SER A 209 -9.44 -1.38 -15.15
N ARG A 210 -10.30 -2.41 -15.11
CA ARG A 210 -10.60 -3.16 -13.87
C ARG A 210 -9.33 -3.70 -13.20
N ARG A 211 -8.31 -4.01 -14.00
CA ARG A 211 -7.00 -4.45 -13.50
C ARG A 211 -6.38 -3.44 -12.54
N ILE A 212 -6.51 -2.15 -12.85
CA ILE A 212 -5.96 -1.07 -12.01
C ILE A 212 -6.75 -0.95 -10.70
N ASP A 213 -8.07 -1.03 -10.77
CA ASP A 213 -8.92 -1.07 -9.56
C ASP A 213 -8.55 -2.24 -8.65
N ASN A 214 -8.34 -3.42 -9.23
CA ASN A 214 -7.92 -4.61 -8.51
C ASN A 214 -6.51 -4.46 -7.90
N GLN A 215 -5.59 -3.77 -8.56
CA GLN A 215 -4.27 -3.45 -8.01
C GLN A 215 -4.38 -2.50 -6.81
N LEU A 216 -5.29 -1.53 -6.84
CA LEU A 216 -5.55 -0.65 -5.71
C LEU A 216 -6.15 -1.44 -4.54
N ARG A 217 -7.22 -2.22 -4.76
CA ARG A 217 -7.81 -3.10 -3.74
C ARG A 217 -6.79 -4.07 -3.15
N GLY A 218 -5.93 -4.64 -4.00
CA GLY A 218 -4.91 -5.61 -3.64
C GLY A 218 -3.79 -5.08 -2.74
N ARG A 219 -3.79 -3.80 -2.40
CA ARG A 219 -2.90 -3.24 -1.37
C ARG A 219 -3.36 -3.55 0.05
N SER A 220 -4.61 -3.96 0.24
CA SER A 220 -5.19 -4.38 1.52
C SER A 220 -5.50 -5.88 1.53
N GLY A 221 -5.59 -6.47 2.71
CA GLY A 221 -5.91 -7.88 2.90
C GLY A 221 -4.78 -8.82 2.52
N ARG A 222 -3.53 -8.35 2.56
CA ARG A 222 -2.36 -9.18 2.23
C ARG A 222 -2.01 -10.11 3.37
N GLN A 223 -1.40 -11.25 3.04
CA GLN A 223 -0.91 -12.25 3.98
C GLN A 223 -1.98 -12.81 4.93
N GLY A 224 -3.26 -12.73 4.54
CA GLY A 224 -4.40 -13.17 5.35
C GLY A 224 -4.84 -12.16 6.41
N ASP A 225 -4.31 -10.94 6.40
CA ASP A 225 -4.77 -9.86 7.26
C ASP A 225 -6.19 -9.40 6.85
N PRO A 226 -7.00 -8.90 7.79
CA PRO A 226 -8.24 -8.22 7.46
C PRO A 226 -7.96 -6.95 6.65
N GLY A 227 -8.96 -6.51 5.92
CA GLY A 227 -8.92 -5.29 5.14
C GLY A 227 -10.28 -4.98 4.57
N GLU A 228 -10.44 -3.78 4.07
CA GLU A 228 -11.67 -3.34 3.44
C GLU A 228 -11.39 -2.54 2.17
N SER A 229 -12.31 -2.53 1.22
CA SER A 229 -12.25 -1.62 0.08
C SER A 229 -13.63 -1.11 -0.29
N GLN A 230 -13.70 0.15 -0.75
CA GLN A 230 -14.92 0.75 -1.28
C GLN A 230 -14.59 1.84 -2.28
N PHE A 231 -15.37 1.94 -3.36
CA PHE A 231 -15.28 3.02 -4.34
C PHE A 231 -16.43 4.00 -4.15
N PHE A 232 -16.10 5.28 -4.20
CA PHE A 232 -17.00 6.41 -4.14
C PHE A 232 -17.01 7.06 -5.52
N LEU A 233 -18.15 7.03 -6.21
CA LEU A 233 -18.30 7.44 -7.60
C LEU A 233 -19.28 8.60 -7.71
N SER A 234 -19.16 9.38 -8.76
CA SER A 234 -20.11 10.43 -9.11
C SER A 234 -20.58 10.26 -10.54
N LEU A 235 -21.80 10.73 -10.82
CA LEU A 235 -22.29 10.84 -12.21
C LEU A 235 -21.58 11.95 -13.00
N GLU A 236 -20.79 12.77 -12.33
CA GLU A 236 -19.95 13.83 -12.91
C GLU A 236 -18.47 13.38 -13.07
N ASP A 237 -18.12 12.14 -12.71
CA ASP A 237 -16.77 11.58 -12.96
C ASP A 237 -16.56 11.38 -14.46
N ASP A 238 -15.31 11.53 -14.96
CA ASP A 238 -14.92 11.37 -16.36
C ASP A 238 -15.08 9.91 -16.86
#